data_d4ddd2a800aaea581897fcd64b7fe0b7
#
_entry.id   d4ddd2a800aaea581897fcd64b7fe0b7
#
_cell.length_a   1.000
_cell.length_b   1.000
_cell.length_c   1.000
_cell.angle_alpha   90.00
_cell.angle_beta   90.00
_cell.angle_gamma   90.00
#
_symmetry.space_group_name_H-M   'P 1'
#
loop_
_entity.id
_entity.type
_entity.pdbx_description
1 polymer ?
#
loop_
_entity_poly.entity_id
_entity_poly.type
_entity_poly.pdbx_seq_one_letter_code
_entity_poly.pdbx_strand_id
1 'polypeptide(L)'
;MFCVSGLILNHPSLFSKIDVSRRWLPSAYRYNNWNNGLLRGTEKWRAQVLLYGNNGVWLTDSTAKHITDFNKGFPQGVDNRNIRGLISMPGNAVFAASTYGLYRLDPQLTWQYVDIGMAENDKISDITTCGDSLIVTSRSYIFLALPPYTSFKTLVVKPAYNEPHRVSLFRTVWWLHSGQLFGLLGRLVVDGVALILLFLSISGVLYWFLPHIRKGAGKRLMPHLFLWHNKVGRLTLGLTILICVTGWLLRPPALLLIVYGKIPPVPFSTVDNDNVWYDKLRSVRYDATLNDWLLYTSDGFYSLRQLTDIPQRTAVQPPVSVMGLNVQQTTQGDFWLLGSFSGLYVWQRSSGIISDYYTFQGPQKTEGSPLGTHIVAGYSPHFIGGKFGVDYNKGALLIPMPREMAILPMSLRQIAIELHTGRLYTFLGSGSVLYIFIIGLGILWCLWTGKKIMKK
;
A
#
# COMPACT_ATOMS: atom_id res chain seq x y z
N MET A 1 16.13 -12.27 -10.81
CA MET A 1 14.74 -12.01 -10.49
C MET A 1 14.61 -10.90 -9.44
N PHE A 2 15.08 -11.07 -8.19
CA PHE A 2 14.98 -10.05 -7.12
C PHE A 2 15.58 -8.70 -7.49
N CYS A 3 16.73 -8.67 -8.18
CA CYS A 3 17.37 -7.42 -8.60
C CYS A 3 16.49 -6.63 -9.57
N VAL A 4 15.94 -7.30 -10.60
CA VAL A 4 15.09 -6.65 -11.60
C VAL A 4 13.78 -6.14 -10.96
N SER A 5 13.13 -6.98 -10.16
CA SER A 5 11.90 -6.56 -9.47
C SER A 5 12.18 -5.43 -8.45
N GLY A 6 13.31 -5.46 -7.76
CA GLY A 6 13.74 -4.38 -6.85
C GLY A 6 13.94 -3.04 -7.58
N LEU A 7 14.59 -3.04 -8.73
CA LEU A 7 14.75 -1.84 -9.58
C LEU A 7 13.40 -1.28 -10.03
N ILE A 8 12.47 -2.14 -10.46
CA ILE A 8 11.10 -1.70 -10.83
C ILE A 8 10.40 -1.04 -9.64
N LEU A 9 10.55 -1.61 -8.43
CA LEU A 9 9.91 -1.10 -7.22
C LEU A 9 10.49 0.24 -6.75
N ASN A 10 11.79 0.48 -6.97
CA ASN A 10 12.46 1.72 -6.62
C ASN A 10 12.15 2.89 -7.56
N HIS A 11 11.68 2.61 -8.78
CA HIS A 11 11.39 3.61 -9.81
C HIS A 11 9.91 3.58 -10.26
N PRO A 12 8.93 3.80 -9.35
CA PRO A 12 7.51 3.69 -9.68
C PRO A 12 7.08 4.66 -10.79
N SER A 13 7.66 5.85 -10.88
CA SER A 13 7.33 6.83 -11.92
C SER A 13 7.63 6.35 -13.35
N LEU A 14 8.66 5.53 -13.52
CA LEU A 14 9.01 4.95 -14.82
C LEU A 14 8.08 3.80 -15.23
N PHE A 15 7.55 3.05 -14.26
CA PHE A 15 6.82 1.80 -14.49
C PHE A 15 5.33 1.89 -14.19
N SER A 16 4.83 2.99 -13.60
CA SER A 16 3.42 3.17 -13.22
C SER A 16 2.44 3.14 -14.40
N LYS A 17 2.93 3.45 -15.60
CA LYS A 17 2.12 3.46 -16.84
C LYS A 17 2.04 2.08 -17.51
N ILE A 18 2.81 1.10 -17.05
CA ILE A 18 2.92 -0.22 -17.69
C ILE A 18 1.95 -1.18 -16.98
N ASP A 19 1.00 -1.65 -17.74
CA ASP A 19 0.00 -2.63 -17.31
C ASP A 19 0.21 -3.96 -18.03
N VAL A 20 -0.02 -5.07 -17.31
CA VAL A 20 0.05 -6.43 -17.84
C VAL A 20 -1.31 -7.08 -17.72
N SER A 21 -1.77 -7.73 -18.79
CA SER A 21 -3.04 -8.45 -18.76
C SER A 21 -2.99 -9.60 -17.75
N ARG A 22 -4.03 -9.70 -16.89
CA ARG A 22 -4.17 -10.81 -15.93
C ARG A 22 -4.33 -12.19 -16.59
N ARG A 23 -4.55 -12.24 -17.91
CA ARG A 23 -4.54 -13.50 -18.68
C ARG A 23 -3.18 -14.22 -18.63
N TRP A 24 -2.09 -13.47 -18.49
CA TRP A 24 -0.71 -13.97 -18.39
C TRP A 24 -0.29 -14.36 -16.97
N LEU A 25 -1.15 -14.07 -15.98
CA LEU A 25 -0.87 -14.34 -14.58
C LEU A 25 -1.58 -15.62 -14.12
N PRO A 26 -1.11 -16.25 -13.03
CA PRO A 26 -1.84 -17.34 -12.39
C PRO A 26 -3.31 -17.00 -12.13
N SER A 27 -4.19 -18.00 -12.20
CA SER A 27 -5.65 -17.79 -12.06
C SER A 27 -6.05 -17.11 -10.74
N ALA A 28 -5.27 -17.30 -9.67
CA ALA A 28 -5.48 -16.64 -8.38
C ALA A 28 -5.42 -15.10 -8.45
N TYR A 29 -4.82 -14.53 -9.49
CA TYR A 29 -4.77 -13.08 -9.71
C TYR A 29 -5.94 -12.55 -10.53
N ARG A 30 -6.81 -13.38 -11.08
CA ARG A 30 -8.02 -12.93 -11.75
C ARG A 30 -9.00 -12.41 -10.74
N TYR A 31 -9.73 -11.35 -11.12
CA TYR A 31 -10.82 -10.87 -10.29
C TYR A 31 -11.99 -11.83 -10.31
N ASN A 32 -12.59 -12.03 -9.15
CA ASN A 32 -13.79 -12.82 -8.97
C ASN A 32 -14.67 -12.11 -7.93
N ASN A 33 -15.93 -11.84 -8.27
CA ASN A 33 -16.89 -11.21 -7.37
C ASN A 33 -16.40 -9.89 -6.73
N TRP A 34 -15.65 -9.06 -7.47
CA TRP A 34 -15.13 -7.78 -6.99
C TRP A 34 -14.04 -7.87 -5.90
N ASN A 35 -13.36 -8.98 -5.78
CA ASN A 35 -12.31 -9.21 -4.81
C ASN A 35 -11.00 -8.40 -5.08
N ASN A 36 -9.98 -8.62 -4.23
CA ASN A 36 -8.64 -8.03 -4.35
C ASN A 36 -8.64 -6.50 -4.44
N GLY A 37 -9.61 -5.84 -3.79
CA GLY A 37 -9.75 -4.39 -3.77
C GLY A 37 -10.21 -3.78 -5.11
N LEU A 38 -10.77 -4.58 -6.02
CA LEU A 38 -11.44 -4.06 -7.23
C LEU A 38 -12.60 -3.15 -6.86
N LEU A 39 -13.37 -3.52 -5.82
CA LEU A 39 -14.36 -2.67 -5.19
C LEU A 39 -13.89 -2.30 -3.78
N ARG A 40 -13.76 -1.00 -3.50
CA ARG A 40 -13.50 -0.44 -2.18
C ARG A 40 -14.68 0.33 -1.62
N GLY A 41 -15.43 0.96 -2.48
CA GLY A 41 -16.58 1.72 -2.05
C GLY A 41 -17.44 2.17 -3.22
N THR A 42 -18.53 2.80 -2.86
CA THR A 42 -19.49 3.36 -3.80
C THR A 42 -19.87 4.76 -3.38
N GLU A 43 -20.24 5.58 -4.35
CA GLU A 43 -20.73 6.93 -4.14
C GLU A 43 -21.99 7.17 -4.97
N LYS A 44 -22.99 7.80 -4.40
CA LYS A 44 -24.21 8.16 -5.13
C LYS A 44 -23.94 9.41 -5.97
N TRP A 45 -24.22 9.35 -7.25
CA TRP A 45 -24.07 10.47 -8.15
C TRP A 45 -25.31 10.59 -9.04
N ARG A 46 -26.10 11.66 -8.84
CA ARG A 46 -27.43 11.83 -9.47
C ARG A 46 -28.32 10.61 -9.16
N ALA A 47 -28.87 9.97 -10.19
CA ALA A 47 -29.67 8.73 -10.09
C ALA A 47 -28.83 7.44 -10.25
N GLN A 48 -27.50 7.57 -10.32
CA GLN A 48 -26.56 6.48 -10.58
C GLN A 48 -25.63 6.23 -9.40
N VAL A 49 -24.83 5.18 -9.50
CA VAL A 49 -23.85 4.78 -8.50
C VAL A 49 -22.48 4.72 -9.17
N LEU A 50 -21.50 5.39 -8.58
CA LEU A 50 -20.09 5.27 -8.92
C LEU A 50 -19.45 4.21 -8.02
N LEU A 51 -18.85 3.18 -8.65
CA LEU A 51 -18.01 2.21 -7.95
C LEU A 51 -16.56 2.63 -8.11
N TYR A 52 -15.75 2.46 -7.05
CA TYR A 52 -14.34 2.76 -7.14
C TYR A 52 -13.47 1.72 -6.42
N GLY A 53 -12.25 1.60 -6.88
CA GLY A 53 -11.28 0.68 -6.30
C GLY A 53 -9.89 0.79 -6.92
N ASN A 54 -9.15 -0.32 -6.91
CA ASN A 54 -7.77 -0.33 -7.37
C ASN A 54 -7.57 -0.23 -8.89
N ASN A 55 -8.65 -0.32 -9.68
CA ASN A 55 -8.61 -0.22 -11.15
C ASN A 55 -9.36 1.00 -11.71
N GLY A 56 -9.73 1.96 -10.85
CA GLY A 56 -10.38 3.19 -11.25
C GLY A 56 -11.83 3.33 -10.79
N VAL A 57 -12.64 4.01 -11.60
CA VAL A 57 -14.05 4.34 -11.35
C VAL A 57 -14.92 3.73 -12.43
N TRP A 58 -16.06 3.22 -12.01
CA TRP A 58 -17.05 2.57 -12.88
C TRP A 58 -18.42 3.16 -12.58
N LEU A 59 -19.22 3.40 -13.62
CA LEU A 59 -20.57 3.92 -13.49
C LEU A 59 -21.58 2.80 -13.63
N THR A 60 -22.58 2.78 -12.76
CA THR A 60 -23.68 1.79 -12.78
C THR A 60 -24.96 2.38 -12.21
N ASP A 61 -26.01 1.58 -12.19
CA ASP A 61 -27.25 1.86 -11.46
C ASP A 61 -27.28 1.13 -10.10
N SER A 62 -28.36 1.30 -9.36
CA SER A 62 -28.54 0.64 -8.05
C SER A 62 -28.66 -0.90 -8.13
N THR A 63 -28.80 -1.48 -9.33
CA THR A 63 -28.89 -2.93 -9.57
C THR A 63 -27.55 -3.55 -9.95
N ALA A 64 -26.57 -2.74 -10.31
CA ALA A 64 -25.24 -3.12 -10.83
C ALA A 64 -25.27 -4.06 -12.05
N LYS A 65 -26.35 -4.05 -12.83
CA LYS A 65 -26.48 -4.91 -14.02
C LYS A 65 -25.66 -4.42 -15.20
N HIS A 66 -25.54 -3.10 -15.36
CA HIS A 66 -24.79 -2.47 -16.44
C HIS A 66 -23.67 -1.62 -15.86
N ILE A 67 -22.44 -1.96 -16.21
CA ILE A 67 -21.25 -1.28 -15.71
C ILE A 67 -20.50 -0.67 -16.88
N THR A 68 -20.24 0.63 -16.78
CA THR A 68 -19.57 1.42 -17.81
C THR A 68 -18.24 1.93 -17.25
N ASP A 69 -17.19 1.90 -18.06
CA ASP A 69 -15.91 2.52 -17.74
C ASP A 69 -16.07 4.04 -17.57
N PHE A 70 -15.60 4.57 -16.46
CA PHE A 70 -15.71 5.98 -16.11
C PHE A 70 -14.34 6.59 -15.80
N ASN A 71 -13.28 6.12 -16.48
CA ASN A 71 -11.89 6.47 -16.22
C ASN A 71 -11.31 7.54 -17.15
N LYS A 72 -12.10 8.13 -18.06
CA LYS A 72 -11.63 9.14 -19.00
C LYS A 72 -11.01 10.33 -18.26
N GLY A 73 -9.75 10.68 -18.58
CA GLY A 73 -9.00 11.79 -17.96
C GLY A 73 -8.02 11.34 -16.86
N PHE A 74 -8.18 10.17 -16.28
CA PHE A 74 -7.12 9.64 -15.41
C PHE A 74 -5.84 9.32 -16.20
N PRO A 75 -4.66 9.46 -15.60
CA PRO A 75 -3.41 9.05 -16.23
C PRO A 75 -3.39 7.56 -16.58
N GLN A 76 -2.63 7.21 -17.59
CA GLN A 76 -2.42 5.80 -17.97
C GLN A 76 -1.81 4.99 -16.82
N GLY A 77 -2.19 3.71 -16.75
CA GLY A 77 -1.70 2.74 -15.79
C GLY A 77 -2.60 2.59 -14.56
N VAL A 78 -2.79 1.34 -14.16
CA VAL A 78 -3.64 0.96 -13.01
C VAL A 78 -3.13 1.56 -11.70
N ASP A 79 -1.82 1.69 -11.51
CA ASP A 79 -1.26 2.32 -10.31
C ASP A 79 -1.74 3.77 -10.13
N ASN A 80 -1.91 4.51 -11.24
CA ASN A 80 -2.35 5.91 -11.22
C ASN A 80 -3.87 6.02 -10.98
N ARG A 81 -4.63 4.97 -11.28
CA ARG A 81 -6.07 4.87 -11.08
C ARG A 81 -6.47 4.11 -9.82
N ASN A 82 -5.56 3.97 -8.87
CA ASN A 82 -5.83 3.32 -7.59
C ASN A 82 -6.58 4.28 -6.65
N ILE A 83 -7.91 4.30 -6.78
CA ILE A 83 -8.79 5.23 -6.07
C ILE A 83 -8.94 4.84 -4.60
N ARG A 84 -8.69 5.80 -3.71
CA ARG A 84 -8.77 5.66 -2.25
C ARG A 84 -10.13 6.07 -1.71
N GLY A 85 -10.72 7.09 -2.32
CA GLY A 85 -12.03 7.59 -1.98
C GLY A 85 -12.61 8.41 -3.13
N LEU A 86 -13.92 8.52 -3.15
CA LEU A 86 -14.69 9.29 -4.10
C LEU A 86 -15.81 10.00 -3.35
N ILE A 87 -16.03 11.27 -3.64
CA ILE A 87 -16.98 12.12 -2.92
C ILE A 87 -17.75 12.98 -3.92
N SER A 88 -19.06 13.05 -3.70
CA SER A 88 -19.97 14.00 -4.35
C SER A 88 -20.25 15.17 -3.40
N MET A 89 -19.90 16.37 -3.82
CA MET A 89 -20.11 17.61 -3.07
C MET A 89 -21.47 18.25 -3.44
N PRO A 90 -22.02 19.12 -2.57
CA PRO A 90 -23.13 19.98 -2.96
C PRO A 90 -22.82 20.73 -4.27
N GLY A 91 -23.81 20.91 -5.13
CA GLY A 91 -23.61 21.49 -6.47
C GLY A 91 -23.04 20.55 -7.53
N ASN A 92 -23.11 19.21 -7.28
CA ASN A 92 -22.69 18.16 -8.20
C ASN A 92 -21.20 18.11 -8.56
N ALA A 93 -20.33 18.78 -7.83
CA ALA A 93 -18.88 18.58 -7.97
C ALA A 93 -18.49 17.22 -7.42
N VAL A 94 -17.79 16.41 -8.22
CA VAL A 94 -17.32 15.07 -7.82
C VAL A 94 -15.82 15.06 -7.80
N PHE A 95 -15.23 14.53 -6.72
CA PHE A 95 -13.81 14.38 -6.54
C PHE A 95 -13.43 12.92 -6.34
N ALA A 96 -12.35 12.51 -7.00
CA ALA A 96 -11.74 11.19 -6.83
C ALA A 96 -10.30 11.36 -6.34
N ALA A 97 -9.99 10.78 -5.19
CA ALA A 97 -8.65 10.74 -4.65
C ALA A 97 -7.97 9.43 -5.05
N SER A 98 -7.01 9.50 -5.95
CA SER A 98 -6.10 8.38 -6.21
C SER A 98 -4.92 8.41 -5.22
N THR A 99 -4.11 7.35 -5.19
CA THR A 99 -2.91 7.33 -4.34
C THR A 99 -1.94 8.49 -4.65
N TYR A 100 -1.92 8.98 -5.91
CA TYR A 100 -0.91 9.94 -6.38
C TYR A 100 -1.48 11.30 -6.78
N GLY A 101 -2.80 11.52 -6.68
CA GLY A 101 -3.38 12.80 -7.04
C GLY A 101 -4.88 12.90 -6.78
N LEU A 102 -5.34 14.13 -6.70
CA LEU A 102 -6.75 14.46 -6.62
C LEU A 102 -7.26 14.81 -8.02
N TYR A 103 -8.48 14.37 -8.32
CA TYR A 103 -9.13 14.63 -9.60
C TYR A 103 -10.54 15.14 -9.37
N ARG A 104 -10.97 16.09 -10.20
CA ARG A 104 -12.34 16.63 -10.25
C ARG A 104 -13.00 16.24 -11.56
N LEU A 105 -14.24 15.80 -11.51
CA LEU A 105 -15.04 15.51 -12.69
C LEU A 105 -15.51 16.83 -13.32
N ASP A 106 -15.22 17.02 -14.61
CA ASP A 106 -15.69 18.17 -15.37
C ASP A 106 -17.10 17.95 -15.98
N PRO A 107 -17.74 18.98 -16.53
CA PRO A 107 -19.05 18.84 -17.18
C PRO A 107 -19.05 17.90 -18.40
N GLN A 108 -17.90 17.65 -19.02
CA GLN A 108 -17.71 16.72 -20.15
C GLN A 108 -17.45 15.27 -19.69
N LEU A 109 -17.65 15.00 -18.40
CA LEU A 109 -17.42 13.70 -17.74
C LEU A 109 -15.98 13.20 -17.91
N THR A 110 -15.03 14.12 -17.78
CA THR A 110 -13.60 13.83 -17.86
C THR A 110 -12.94 14.23 -16.53
N TRP A 111 -12.11 13.36 -15.98
CA TRP A 111 -11.39 13.64 -14.75
C TRP A 111 -10.21 14.59 -15.00
N GLN A 112 -10.23 15.73 -14.33
CA GLN A 112 -9.19 16.76 -14.39
C GLN A 112 -8.36 16.73 -13.12
N TYR A 113 -7.04 16.73 -13.28
CA TYR A 113 -6.13 16.80 -12.12
C TYR A 113 -6.30 18.13 -11.38
N VAL A 114 -6.30 18.04 -10.05
CA VAL A 114 -6.34 19.19 -9.14
C VAL A 114 -5.05 19.24 -8.35
N ASP A 115 -4.29 20.30 -8.53
CA ASP A 115 -3.09 20.54 -7.71
C ASP A 115 -3.49 20.98 -6.30
N ILE A 116 -3.12 20.20 -5.31
CA ILE A 116 -3.36 20.49 -3.89
C ILE A 116 -2.10 20.95 -3.15
N GLY A 117 -0.98 21.15 -3.87
CA GLY A 117 0.32 21.50 -3.27
C GLY A 117 0.98 20.34 -2.52
N MET A 118 0.62 19.07 -2.85
CA MET A 118 1.19 17.89 -2.22
C MET A 118 2.61 17.62 -2.73
N ALA A 119 3.54 17.31 -1.83
CA ALA A 119 4.89 16.92 -2.20
C ALA A 119 4.90 15.64 -3.07
N GLU A 120 5.81 15.58 -4.05
CA GLU A 120 5.90 14.49 -5.04
C GLU A 120 6.02 13.09 -4.42
N ASN A 121 6.67 12.97 -3.27
CA ASN A 121 6.87 11.70 -2.58
C ASN A 121 5.76 11.34 -1.59
N ASP A 122 4.81 12.25 -1.33
CA ASP A 122 3.66 11.98 -0.45
C ASP A 122 2.56 11.22 -1.22
N LYS A 123 1.59 10.70 -0.49
CA LYS A 123 0.52 9.87 -1.07
C LYS A 123 -0.79 10.23 -0.40
N ILE A 124 -1.83 10.41 -1.18
CA ILE A 124 -3.18 10.55 -0.63
C ILE A 124 -3.59 9.23 0.02
N SER A 125 -4.05 9.33 1.23
CA SER A 125 -4.57 8.21 2.01
C SER A 125 -6.09 8.18 2.06
N ASP A 126 -6.74 9.36 2.02
CA ASP A 126 -8.19 9.47 2.19
C ASP A 126 -8.74 10.81 1.69
N ILE A 127 -10.06 10.87 1.51
CA ILE A 127 -10.83 12.07 1.18
C ILE A 127 -12.15 12.06 1.95
N THR A 128 -12.58 13.20 2.46
CA THR A 128 -13.83 13.36 3.21
C THR A 128 -14.39 14.77 3.08
N THR A 129 -15.57 14.98 3.63
CA THR A 129 -16.24 16.30 3.70
C THR A 129 -16.66 16.64 5.12
N CYS A 130 -16.75 17.92 5.41
CA CYS A 130 -17.42 18.44 6.59
C CYS A 130 -18.12 19.74 6.20
N GLY A 131 -19.47 19.72 6.14
CA GLY A 131 -20.23 20.79 5.51
C GLY A 131 -19.78 20.99 4.05
N ASP A 132 -19.50 22.24 3.68
CA ASP A 132 -19.01 22.59 2.34
C ASP A 132 -17.49 22.41 2.18
N SER A 133 -16.79 21.97 3.23
CA SER A 133 -15.35 21.79 3.18
C SER A 133 -14.99 20.44 2.57
N LEU A 134 -14.10 20.46 1.59
CA LEU A 134 -13.43 19.28 1.05
C LEU A 134 -12.11 19.06 1.81
N ILE A 135 -11.90 17.87 2.32
CA ILE A 135 -10.73 17.51 3.12
C ILE A 135 -10.03 16.33 2.48
N VAL A 136 -8.78 16.53 2.08
CA VAL A 136 -7.92 15.48 1.54
C VAL A 136 -6.83 15.19 2.55
N THR A 137 -6.69 13.95 2.94
CA THR A 137 -5.62 13.51 3.85
C THR A 137 -4.54 12.82 3.05
N SER A 138 -3.31 13.34 3.11
CA SER A 138 -2.14 12.59 2.68
C SER A 138 -1.60 11.75 3.84
N ARG A 139 -0.49 11.07 3.62
CA ARG A 139 0.16 10.35 4.71
C ARG A 139 0.85 11.26 5.72
N SER A 140 1.06 12.54 5.38
CA SER A 140 1.82 13.49 6.20
C SER A 140 1.07 14.76 6.54
N TYR A 141 0.06 15.15 5.74
CA TYR A 141 -0.62 16.44 5.84
C TYR A 141 -2.13 16.29 5.61
N ILE A 142 -2.88 17.30 6.04
CA ILE A 142 -4.30 17.47 5.73
C ILE A 142 -4.43 18.70 4.83
N PHE A 143 -5.17 18.58 3.74
CA PHE A 143 -5.46 19.65 2.80
C PHE A 143 -6.94 19.97 2.86
N LEU A 144 -7.27 21.26 3.05
CA LEU A 144 -8.64 21.74 3.19
C LEU A 144 -8.95 22.76 2.10
N ALA A 145 -10.07 22.57 1.42
CA ALA A 145 -10.58 23.52 0.43
C ALA A 145 -12.06 23.84 0.69
N LEU A 146 -12.42 25.10 0.41
CA LEU A 146 -13.80 25.58 0.37
C LEU A 146 -14.22 25.83 -1.08
N PRO A 147 -15.54 25.93 -1.38
CA PRO A 147 -15.99 26.31 -2.72
C PRO A 147 -15.29 27.57 -3.22
N PRO A 148 -14.87 27.66 -4.47
CA PRO A 148 -15.07 26.70 -5.59
C PRO A 148 -14.03 25.56 -5.67
N TYR A 149 -13.27 25.25 -4.60
CA TYR A 149 -12.28 24.16 -4.49
C TYR A 149 -11.08 24.32 -5.45
N THR A 150 -10.64 25.56 -5.65
CA THR A 150 -9.50 25.91 -6.52
C THR A 150 -8.21 26.10 -5.76
N SER A 151 -8.28 26.31 -4.44
CA SER A 151 -7.12 26.47 -3.58
C SER A 151 -7.24 25.60 -2.33
N PHE A 152 -6.12 25.03 -1.91
CA PHE A 152 -6.05 24.13 -0.75
C PHE A 152 -5.13 24.71 0.32
N LYS A 153 -5.63 24.77 1.54
CA LYS A 153 -4.84 25.12 2.71
C LYS A 153 -4.23 23.86 3.30
N THR A 154 -2.90 23.81 3.37
CA THR A 154 -2.19 22.70 4.05
C THR A 154 -2.22 22.90 5.56
N LEU A 155 -2.62 21.87 6.28
CA LEU A 155 -2.62 21.81 7.73
C LEU A 155 -1.61 20.77 8.20
N VAL A 156 -0.73 21.17 9.13
CA VAL A 156 0.18 20.27 9.85
C VAL A 156 -0.45 19.98 11.20
N VAL A 157 -0.71 18.71 11.48
CA VAL A 157 -1.25 18.29 12.77
C VAL A 157 -0.18 18.46 13.85
N LYS A 158 -0.53 19.04 14.98
CA LYS A 158 0.39 19.22 16.12
C LYS A 158 0.81 17.85 16.71
N PRO A 159 1.99 17.74 17.34
CA PRO A 159 2.39 16.56 18.08
C PRO A 159 1.36 16.23 19.18
N ALA A 160 1.07 14.94 19.37
CA ALA A 160 0.21 14.51 20.46
C ALA A 160 0.87 14.74 21.82
N TYR A 161 0.05 15.01 22.82
CA TYR A 161 0.53 15.30 24.17
C TYR A 161 1.18 14.06 24.79
N ASN A 162 2.38 14.23 25.37
CA ASN A 162 3.17 13.17 26.04
C ASN A 162 3.49 11.93 25.16
N GLU A 163 3.41 12.02 23.85
CA GLU A 163 3.85 10.93 22.99
C GLU A 163 5.26 11.22 22.42
N PRO A 164 6.24 10.35 22.68
CA PRO A 164 7.58 10.53 22.14
C PRO A 164 7.57 10.35 20.62
N HIS A 165 8.38 11.15 19.93
CA HIS A 165 8.57 10.97 18.50
C HIS A 165 9.26 9.62 18.22
N ARG A 166 8.49 8.64 17.80
CA ARG A 166 8.97 7.31 17.41
C ARG A 166 8.50 6.93 16.02
N VAL A 167 9.31 6.15 15.33
CA VAL A 167 9.01 5.63 13.99
C VAL A 167 8.92 4.11 14.01
N SER A 168 8.14 3.55 13.10
CA SER A 168 7.99 2.10 12.97
C SER A 168 9.32 1.44 12.60
N LEU A 169 9.75 0.43 13.37
CA LEU A 169 10.94 -0.36 13.05
C LEU A 169 10.77 -1.08 11.70
N PHE A 170 9.60 -1.65 11.43
CA PHE A 170 9.28 -2.26 10.14
C PHE A 170 9.52 -1.28 8.98
N ARG A 171 9.00 -0.05 9.09
CA ARG A 171 9.19 0.98 8.07
C ARG A 171 10.65 1.38 7.91
N THR A 172 11.37 1.57 9.00
CA THR A 172 12.79 1.92 8.98
C THR A 172 13.61 0.83 8.27
N VAL A 173 13.36 -0.45 8.59
CA VAL A 173 14.00 -1.58 7.91
C VAL A 173 13.62 -1.65 6.44
N TRP A 174 12.34 -1.41 6.10
CA TRP A 174 11.90 -1.37 4.71
C TRP A 174 12.57 -0.26 3.91
N TRP A 175 12.63 0.95 4.47
CA TRP A 175 13.27 2.08 3.80
C TRP A 175 14.80 1.93 3.72
N LEU A 176 15.42 1.27 4.69
CA LEU A 176 16.83 0.88 4.61
C LEU A 176 17.06 -0.13 3.48
N HIS A 177 16.19 -1.16 3.37
CA HIS A 177 16.26 -2.19 2.32
C HIS A 177 16.10 -1.59 0.91
N SER A 178 15.19 -0.64 0.73
CA SER A 178 14.94 0.04 -0.55
C SER A 178 15.86 1.25 -0.80
N GLY A 179 16.68 1.64 0.17
CA GLY A 179 17.50 2.86 0.12
C GLY A 179 16.75 4.15 0.41
N GLN A 180 15.41 4.13 0.49
CA GLN A 180 14.59 5.33 0.71
C GLN A 180 14.91 6.05 2.03
N LEU A 181 15.49 5.34 3.00
CA LEU A 181 15.87 5.91 4.29
C LEU A 181 16.82 7.11 4.16
N PHE A 182 17.68 7.10 3.16
CA PHE A 182 18.62 8.18 2.85
C PHE A 182 18.30 8.89 1.52
N GLY A 183 17.02 8.94 1.17
CA GLY A 183 16.52 9.66 -0.01
C GLY A 183 17.09 9.16 -1.33
N LEU A 184 17.44 10.08 -2.22
CA LEU A 184 17.96 9.76 -3.55
C LEU A 184 19.29 9.00 -3.48
N LEU A 185 20.21 9.45 -2.62
CA LEU A 185 21.54 8.82 -2.49
C LEU A 185 21.43 7.35 -2.04
N GLY A 186 20.59 7.08 -1.03
CA GLY A 186 20.35 5.71 -0.59
C GLY A 186 19.75 4.83 -1.68
N ARG A 187 18.78 5.34 -2.45
CA ARG A 187 18.20 4.62 -3.60
C ARG A 187 19.27 4.28 -4.65
N LEU A 188 20.11 5.23 -5.04
CA LEU A 188 21.19 5.01 -6.00
C LEU A 188 22.17 3.94 -5.53
N VAL A 189 22.50 3.90 -4.23
CA VAL A 189 23.35 2.85 -3.65
C VAL A 189 22.70 1.47 -3.77
N VAL A 190 21.42 1.35 -3.41
CA VAL A 190 20.67 0.07 -3.50
C VAL A 190 20.53 -0.38 -4.95
N ASP A 191 20.22 0.54 -5.86
CA ASP A 191 20.16 0.26 -7.31
C ASP A 191 21.50 -0.20 -7.86
N GLY A 192 22.60 0.45 -7.43
CA GLY A 192 23.96 0.03 -7.75
C GLY A 192 24.25 -1.40 -7.29
N VAL A 193 23.87 -1.75 -6.04
CA VAL A 193 24.01 -3.12 -5.52
C VAL A 193 23.14 -4.10 -6.32
N ALA A 194 21.93 -3.73 -6.70
CA ALA A 194 21.07 -4.58 -7.54
C ALA A 194 21.69 -4.87 -8.91
N LEU A 195 22.28 -3.86 -9.57
CA LEU A 195 23.00 -4.02 -10.84
C LEU A 195 24.25 -4.90 -10.69
N ILE A 196 24.99 -4.72 -9.60
CA ILE A 196 26.16 -5.54 -9.28
C ILE A 196 25.76 -7.00 -9.04
N LEU A 197 24.70 -7.25 -8.26
CA LEU A 197 24.19 -8.60 -8.04
C LEU A 197 23.72 -9.26 -9.35
N LEU A 198 23.14 -8.49 -10.26
CA LEU A 198 22.77 -8.97 -11.58
C LEU A 198 24.03 -9.37 -12.37
N PHE A 199 25.05 -8.51 -12.37
CA PHE A 199 26.35 -8.83 -12.99
C PHE A 199 27.00 -10.08 -12.37
N LEU A 200 27.04 -10.18 -11.04
CA LEU A 200 27.60 -11.34 -10.34
C LEU A 200 26.83 -12.63 -10.68
N SER A 201 25.50 -12.55 -10.77
CA SER A 201 24.68 -13.70 -11.16
C SER A 201 24.96 -14.15 -12.59
N ILE A 202 25.01 -13.20 -13.55
CA ILE A 202 25.28 -13.51 -14.96
C ILE A 202 26.70 -14.02 -15.13
N SER A 203 27.70 -13.35 -14.55
CA SER A 203 29.10 -13.76 -14.66
C SER A 203 29.37 -15.11 -14.01
N GLY A 204 28.70 -15.42 -12.88
CA GLY A 204 28.78 -16.72 -12.23
C GLY A 204 28.20 -17.85 -13.10
N VAL A 205 27.02 -17.62 -13.68
CA VAL A 205 26.40 -18.58 -14.62
C VAL A 205 27.27 -18.79 -15.85
N LEU A 206 27.78 -17.72 -16.45
CA LEU A 206 28.67 -17.80 -17.61
C LEU A 206 29.97 -18.56 -17.29
N TYR A 207 30.57 -18.29 -16.13
CA TYR A 207 31.78 -18.98 -15.66
C TYR A 207 31.55 -20.48 -15.50
N TRP A 208 30.39 -20.89 -14.98
CA TRP A 208 30.04 -22.30 -14.84
C TRP A 208 29.61 -22.95 -16.14
N PHE A 209 28.83 -22.28 -17.00
CA PHE A 209 28.16 -22.88 -18.17
C PHE A 209 29.03 -22.95 -19.42
N LEU A 210 29.84 -21.91 -19.70
CA LEU A 210 30.63 -21.87 -20.93
C LEU A 210 31.61 -23.05 -21.14
N PRO A 211 32.33 -23.56 -20.11
CA PRO A 211 33.19 -24.73 -20.26
C PRO A 211 32.42 -26.02 -20.61
N HIS A 212 31.14 -26.09 -20.24
CA HIS A 212 30.29 -27.28 -20.47
C HIS A 212 29.72 -27.34 -21.91
N ILE A 213 29.51 -26.18 -22.54
CA ILE A 213 28.97 -26.14 -23.93
C ILE A 213 30.04 -26.44 -24.98
N ARG A 214 31.20 -25.91 -24.79
CA ARG A 214 32.26 -26.02 -25.81
C ARG A 214 33.63 -26.05 -25.16
N LYS A 215 34.37 -27.15 -25.36
CA LYS A 215 35.77 -27.25 -24.93
C LYS A 215 36.60 -26.10 -25.50
N GLY A 216 37.17 -25.28 -24.61
CA GLY A 216 37.93 -24.09 -24.97
C GLY A 216 37.14 -22.80 -25.18
N ALA A 217 35.82 -22.83 -25.14
CA ALA A 217 35.00 -21.62 -25.18
C ALA A 217 35.31 -20.71 -23.95
N GLY A 218 35.58 -19.45 -24.25
CA GLY A 218 35.80 -18.47 -23.18
C GLY A 218 37.18 -18.50 -22.51
N LYS A 219 38.18 -19.28 -23.00
CA LYS A 219 39.53 -19.33 -22.38
C LYS A 219 40.12 -17.95 -22.09
N ARG A 220 39.92 -16.98 -22.98
CA ARG A 220 40.40 -15.60 -22.80
C ARG A 220 39.49 -14.77 -21.88
N LEU A 221 38.18 -15.06 -21.85
CA LEU A 221 37.17 -14.33 -21.09
C LEU A 221 37.15 -14.76 -19.62
N MET A 222 37.36 -16.04 -19.33
CA MET A 222 37.23 -16.64 -17.99
C MET A 222 38.11 -15.95 -16.94
N PRO A 223 39.41 -15.69 -17.15
CA PRO A 223 40.24 -15.03 -16.15
C PRO A 223 39.77 -13.62 -15.83
N HIS A 224 39.29 -12.87 -16.84
CA HIS A 224 38.76 -11.53 -16.65
C HIS A 224 37.43 -11.55 -15.90
N LEU A 225 36.51 -12.47 -16.25
CA LEU A 225 35.24 -12.64 -15.54
C LEU A 225 35.48 -13.01 -14.08
N PHE A 226 36.41 -13.93 -13.79
CA PHE A 226 36.74 -14.33 -12.43
C PHE A 226 37.32 -13.16 -11.60
N LEU A 227 38.27 -12.43 -12.22
CA LEU A 227 38.90 -11.28 -11.59
C LEU A 227 37.87 -10.19 -11.22
N TRP A 228 37.02 -9.82 -12.17
CA TRP A 228 35.99 -8.81 -11.94
C TRP A 228 34.90 -9.29 -10.99
N HIS A 229 34.43 -10.53 -11.11
CA HIS A 229 33.49 -11.15 -10.20
C HIS A 229 34.02 -11.08 -8.77
N ASN A 230 35.25 -11.47 -8.51
CA ASN A 230 35.87 -11.42 -7.19
C ASN A 230 36.06 -9.98 -6.69
N LYS A 231 36.61 -9.08 -7.54
CA LYS A 231 36.88 -7.70 -7.13
C LYS A 231 35.58 -6.96 -6.74
N VAL A 232 34.57 -7.05 -7.60
CA VAL A 232 33.29 -6.39 -7.40
C VAL A 232 32.52 -7.03 -6.25
N GLY A 233 32.50 -8.37 -6.16
CA GLY A 233 31.85 -9.09 -5.08
C GLY A 233 32.43 -8.76 -3.70
N ARG A 234 33.78 -8.59 -3.60
CA ARG A 234 34.41 -8.16 -2.34
C ARG A 234 34.03 -6.75 -1.94
N LEU A 235 34.09 -5.81 -2.88
CA LEU A 235 33.80 -4.40 -2.63
C LEU A 235 32.36 -4.20 -2.11
N THR A 236 31.41 -4.98 -2.64
CA THR A 236 29.99 -4.82 -2.33
C THR A 236 29.46 -5.80 -1.27
N LEU A 237 30.30 -6.69 -0.76
CA LEU A 237 29.90 -7.77 0.14
C LEU A 237 29.08 -7.27 1.36
N GLY A 238 29.56 -6.22 2.02
CA GLY A 238 28.88 -5.66 3.21
C GLY A 238 27.49 -5.13 2.89
N LEU A 239 27.36 -4.36 1.81
CA LEU A 239 26.06 -3.82 1.35
C LEU A 239 25.11 -4.93 0.88
N THR A 240 25.64 -5.94 0.21
CA THR A 240 24.86 -7.10 -0.23
C THR A 240 24.29 -7.88 0.96
N ILE A 241 25.12 -8.13 1.98
CA ILE A 241 24.66 -8.78 3.23
C ILE A 241 23.59 -7.94 3.90
N LEU A 242 23.79 -6.62 4.01
CA LEU A 242 22.81 -5.71 4.62
C LEU A 242 21.46 -5.79 3.89
N ILE A 243 21.45 -5.73 2.56
CA ILE A 243 20.21 -5.82 1.76
C ILE A 243 19.56 -7.20 1.90
N CYS A 244 20.33 -8.29 1.89
CA CYS A 244 19.79 -9.63 2.10
C CYS A 244 19.15 -9.78 3.48
N VAL A 245 19.81 -9.35 4.55
CA VAL A 245 19.32 -9.45 5.93
C VAL A 245 18.08 -8.58 6.13
N THR A 246 18.10 -7.34 5.65
CA THR A 246 16.94 -6.44 5.75
C THR A 246 15.75 -6.97 4.93
N GLY A 247 15.97 -7.50 3.73
CA GLY A 247 14.93 -8.14 2.93
C GLY A 247 14.33 -9.37 3.61
N TRP A 248 15.14 -10.14 4.32
CA TRP A 248 14.70 -11.29 5.10
C TRP A 248 13.84 -10.90 6.32
N LEU A 249 14.26 -9.85 7.05
CA LEU A 249 13.49 -9.29 8.16
C LEU A 249 12.10 -8.78 7.72
N LEU A 250 11.93 -8.40 6.47
CA LEU A 250 10.64 -7.94 5.92
C LEU A 250 9.67 -9.07 5.56
N ARG A 251 10.04 -10.34 5.82
CA ARG A 251 9.22 -11.53 5.50
C ARG A 251 8.99 -12.42 6.71
N PRO A 252 7.81 -13.04 6.83
CA PRO A 252 7.61 -14.07 7.84
C PRO A 252 8.65 -15.21 7.71
N PRO A 253 9.09 -15.80 8.82
CA PRO A 253 8.70 -15.51 10.20
C PRO A 253 9.42 -14.31 10.82
N ALA A 254 10.56 -13.84 10.26
CA ALA A 254 11.40 -12.79 10.83
C ALA A 254 10.68 -11.43 10.95
N LEU A 255 9.69 -11.16 10.08
CA LEU A 255 8.84 -9.98 10.16
C LEU A 255 8.17 -9.80 11.52
N LEU A 256 7.80 -10.88 12.21
CA LEU A 256 7.11 -10.83 13.50
C LEU A 256 7.98 -10.16 14.59
N LEU A 257 9.31 -10.19 14.43
CA LEU A 257 10.25 -9.56 15.36
C LEU A 257 10.23 -8.03 15.27
N ILE A 258 9.85 -7.45 14.13
CA ILE A 258 9.99 -6.02 13.86
C ILE A 258 8.67 -5.29 13.61
N VAL A 259 7.57 -6.02 13.32
CA VAL A 259 6.31 -5.43 12.82
C VAL A 259 5.66 -4.46 13.81
N TYR A 260 5.77 -4.73 15.11
CA TYR A 260 5.23 -3.87 16.16
C TYR A 260 6.31 -2.99 16.85
N GLY A 261 7.55 -3.14 16.44
CA GLY A 261 8.68 -2.38 17.02
C GLY A 261 8.59 -0.89 16.67
N LYS A 262 8.96 -0.05 17.62
CA LYS A 262 9.10 1.41 17.44
C LYS A 262 10.46 1.86 17.97
N ILE A 263 11.15 2.69 17.20
CA ILE A 263 12.47 3.22 17.53
C ILE A 263 12.47 4.75 17.42
N PRO A 264 13.43 5.46 18.04
CA PRO A 264 13.69 6.86 17.72
C PRO A 264 14.00 7.02 16.24
N PRO A 265 13.70 8.19 15.63
CA PRO A 265 14.10 8.47 14.25
C PRO A 265 15.61 8.28 14.07
N VAL A 266 16.00 7.69 12.94
CA VAL A 266 17.42 7.57 12.58
C VAL A 266 17.94 8.95 12.17
N PRO A 267 18.97 9.49 12.82
CA PRO A 267 19.49 10.81 12.50
C PRO A 267 19.88 10.96 11.02
N PHE A 268 19.67 12.13 10.45
CA PHE A 268 20.00 12.46 9.05
C PHE A 268 19.27 11.60 8.00
N SER A 269 18.17 10.97 8.36
CA SER A 269 17.37 10.14 7.46
C SER A 269 16.04 10.81 7.14
N THR A 270 15.32 10.26 6.16
CA THR A 270 13.98 10.76 5.77
C THR A 270 12.92 10.59 6.86
N VAL A 271 13.15 9.72 7.86
CA VAL A 271 12.27 9.57 9.03
C VAL A 271 12.59 10.56 10.15
N ASP A 272 13.73 11.25 10.09
CA ASP A 272 14.11 12.34 10.97
C ASP A 272 13.52 13.65 10.45
N ASN A 273 12.23 13.83 10.69
CA ASN A 273 11.42 14.90 10.13
C ASN A 273 10.72 15.68 11.25
N ASP A 274 10.67 17.01 11.13
CA ASP A 274 10.00 17.89 12.11
C ASP A 274 8.50 17.60 12.23
N ASN A 275 7.87 17.09 11.15
CA ASN A 275 6.51 16.61 11.21
C ASN A 275 6.45 15.20 11.84
N VAL A 276 6.08 15.12 13.12
CA VAL A 276 5.95 13.86 13.87
C VAL A 276 4.94 12.88 13.24
N TRP A 277 4.04 13.40 12.40
CA TRP A 277 3.03 12.62 11.66
C TRP A 277 3.48 12.24 10.25
N TYR A 278 4.74 12.50 9.89
CA TYR A 278 5.28 12.15 8.59
C TYR A 278 5.03 10.67 8.25
N ASP A 279 4.33 10.42 7.14
CA ASP A 279 3.88 9.11 6.64
C ASP A 279 3.00 8.29 7.62
N LYS A 280 2.39 8.91 8.63
CA LYS A 280 1.53 8.25 9.64
C LYS A 280 0.04 8.51 9.47
N LEU A 281 -0.37 9.64 8.90
CA LEU A 281 -1.78 9.98 8.74
C LEU A 281 -2.46 8.99 7.78
N ARG A 282 -3.72 8.65 8.08
CA ARG A 282 -4.50 7.71 7.26
C ARG A 282 -5.85 8.26 6.85
N SER A 283 -6.62 8.77 7.80
CA SER A 283 -7.95 9.34 7.54
C SER A 283 -8.36 10.28 8.67
N VAL A 284 -9.26 11.20 8.35
CA VAL A 284 -9.88 12.09 9.32
C VAL A 284 -11.38 12.18 9.06
N ARG A 285 -12.19 12.20 10.11
CA ARG A 285 -13.66 12.31 10.04
C ARG A 285 -14.15 13.23 11.13
N TYR A 286 -15.14 14.06 10.81
CA TYR A 286 -15.85 14.82 11.82
C TYR A 286 -16.93 13.96 12.46
N ASP A 287 -16.98 13.97 13.78
CA ASP A 287 -18.00 13.31 14.60
C ASP A 287 -18.98 14.36 15.10
N ALA A 288 -20.15 14.42 14.48
CA ALA A 288 -21.18 15.41 14.83
C ALA A 288 -21.79 15.16 16.22
N THR A 289 -21.75 13.92 16.73
CA THR A 289 -22.29 13.57 18.03
C THR A 289 -21.41 14.05 19.17
N LEU A 290 -20.10 13.84 19.04
CA LEU A 290 -19.10 14.28 20.02
C LEU A 290 -18.56 15.69 19.74
N ASN A 291 -18.94 16.29 18.61
CA ASN A 291 -18.49 17.59 18.14
C ASN A 291 -16.95 17.68 18.12
N ASP A 292 -16.32 16.64 17.58
CA ASP A 292 -14.86 16.52 17.47
C ASP A 292 -14.44 15.88 16.15
N TRP A 293 -13.14 15.84 15.91
CA TRP A 293 -12.52 15.15 14.79
C TRP A 293 -11.89 13.84 15.25
N LEU A 294 -12.22 12.76 14.56
CA LEU A 294 -11.59 11.46 14.72
C LEU A 294 -10.49 11.30 13.67
N LEU A 295 -9.25 11.38 14.11
CA LEU A 295 -8.05 11.16 13.29
C LEU A 295 -7.58 9.72 13.45
N TYR A 296 -7.44 9.00 12.35
CA TYR A 296 -6.80 7.69 12.33
C TYR A 296 -5.39 7.78 11.71
N THR A 297 -4.44 7.15 12.37
CA THR A 297 -3.02 7.13 12.01
C THR A 297 -2.48 5.69 12.03
N SER A 298 -1.24 5.50 11.59
CA SER A 298 -0.56 4.21 11.79
C SER A 298 -0.32 3.83 13.26
N ASP A 299 -0.46 4.80 14.16
CA ASP A 299 -0.25 4.61 15.61
C ASP A 299 -1.57 4.40 16.38
N GLY A 300 -2.71 4.56 15.71
CA GLY A 300 -4.05 4.39 16.27
C GLY A 300 -4.95 5.61 16.07
N PHE A 301 -6.01 5.71 16.88
CA PHE A 301 -7.01 6.77 16.80
C PHE A 301 -6.74 7.88 17.81
N TYR A 302 -7.00 9.11 17.35
CA TYR A 302 -6.88 10.33 18.14
C TYR A 302 -8.13 11.19 17.94
N SER A 303 -8.51 11.93 18.97
CA SER A 303 -9.58 12.94 18.94
C SER A 303 -8.99 14.34 19.00
N LEU A 304 -9.62 15.29 18.29
CA LEU A 304 -9.28 16.71 18.27
C LEU A 304 -10.58 17.52 18.24
N ARG A 305 -10.69 18.60 19.00
CA ARG A 305 -11.83 19.53 18.86
C ARG A 305 -11.79 20.30 17.54
N GLN A 306 -10.61 20.76 17.16
CA GLN A 306 -10.31 21.38 15.87
C GLN A 306 -9.09 20.69 15.24
N LEU A 307 -8.99 20.70 13.91
CA LEU A 307 -7.85 20.09 13.19
C LEU A 307 -6.49 20.74 13.53
N THR A 308 -6.50 21.92 14.14
CA THR A 308 -5.33 22.66 14.60
C THR A 308 -4.96 22.39 16.07
N ASP A 309 -5.77 21.65 16.80
CA ASP A 309 -5.52 21.34 18.20
C ASP A 309 -4.49 20.22 18.39
N ILE A 310 -4.11 20.00 19.66
CA ILE A 310 -3.21 18.91 20.02
C ILE A 310 -4.05 17.60 20.05
N PRO A 311 -3.68 16.59 19.26
CA PRO A 311 -4.38 15.31 19.25
C PRO A 311 -4.29 14.60 20.59
N GLN A 312 -5.41 14.03 21.02
CA GLN A 312 -5.50 13.19 22.21
C GLN A 312 -5.80 11.74 21.79
N ARG A 313 -4.98 10.82 22.26
CA ARG A 313 -5.18 9.40 21.96
C ARG A 313 -6.49 8.90 22.57
N THR A 314 -7.31 8.21 21.76
CA THR A 314 -8.55 7.60 22.29
C THR A 314 -8.22 6.42 23.18
N ALA A 315 -8.87 6.34 24.37
CA ALA A 315 -8.57 5.31 25.38
C ALA A 315 -8.97 3.90 24.88
N VAL A 316 -10.14 3.79 24.29
CA VAL A 316 -10.66 2.52 23.73
C VAL A 316 -10.66 2.62 22.22
N GLN A 317 -10.08 1.62 21.57
CA GLN A 317 -9.93 1.59 20.12
C GLN A 317 -10.29 0.20 19.56
N PRO A 318 -11.01 0.11 18.43
CA PRO A 318 -11.27 -1.16 17.79
C PRO A 318 -9.98 -1.77 17.23
N PRO A 319 -9.93 -3.10 17.08
CA PRO A 319 -8.79 -3.76 16.49
C PRO A 319 -8.69 -3.39 15.01
N VAL A 320 -7.55 -2.85 14.62
CA VAL A 320 -7.23 -2.54 13.23
C VAL A 320 -5.97 -3.31 12.82
N SER A 321 -5.99 -3.89 11.66
CA SER A 321 -4.84 -4.63 11.13
C SER A 321 -3.66 -3.71 10.83
N VAL A 322 -2.45 -4.26 10.81
CA VAL A 322 -1.23 -3.53 10.40
C VAL A 322 -1.32 -2.95 8.98
N MET A 323 -2.26 -3.46 8.17
CA MET A 323 -2.54 -2.95 6.81
C MET A 323 -3.36 -1.65 6.82
N GLY A 324 -3.92 -1.26 7.96
CA GLY A 324 -4.73 -0.06 8.15
C GLY A 324 -6.22 -0.26 7.93
N LEU A 325 -6.98 0.84 7.99
CA LEU A 325 -8.42 0.89 7.71
C LEU A 325 -8.71 0.94 6.21
N ASN A 326 -9.76 0.26 5.81
CA ASN A 326 -10.38 0.34 4.49
C ASN A 326 -11.79 0.95 4.56
N VAL A 327 -12.42 0.97 5.73
CA VAL A 327 -13.73 1.56 5.99
C VAL A 327 -13.65 2.40 7.26
N GLN A 328 -14.11 3.65 7.18
CA GLN A 328 -14.34 4.53 8.32
C GLN A 328 -15.53 5.42 8.00
N GLN A 329 -16.69 5.07 8.52
CA GLN A 329 -17.94 5.77 8.26
C GLN A 329 -18.76 5.90 9.53
N THR A 330 -19.50 6.99 9.66
CA THR A 330 -20.56 7.11 10.65
C THR A 330 -21.79 6.33 10.19
N THR A 331 -22.48 5.74 11.13
CA THR A 331 -23.81 5.15 10.92
C THR A 331 -24.86 6.05 11.61
N GLN A 332 -26.05 5.55 11.82
CA GLN A 332 -27.06 6.30 12.57
C GLN A 332 -26.65 6.45 14.04
N GLY A 333 -26.78 7.65 14.59
CA GLY A 333 -26.40 7.97 15.96
C GLY A 333 -24.87 8.06 16.17
N ASP A 334 -24.40 7.60 17.31
CA ASP A 334 -23.02 7.65 17.80
C ASP A 334 -22.20 6.43 17.38
N PHE A 335 -22.59 5.74 16.31
CA PHE A 335 -21.92 4.51 15.89
C PHE A 335 -21.02 4.73 14.71
N TRP A 336 -19.81 4.21 14.81
CA TRP A 336 -18.81 4.16 13.73
C TRP A 336 -18.68 2.76 13.16
N LEU A 337 -18.69 2.65 11.85
CA LEU A 337 -18.35 1.43 11.13
C LEU A 337 -16.90 1.48 10.71
N LEU A 338 -16.10 0.54 11.20
CA LEU A 338 -14.65 0.47 10.98
C LEU A 338 -14.27 -0.89 10.40
N GLY A 339 -13.76 -0.89 9.17
CA GLY A 339 -13.37 -2.09 8.46
C GLY A 339 -11.88 -2.14 8.17
N SER A 340 -11.27 -3.28 8.46
CA SER A 340 -9.87 -3.57 8.15
C SER A 340 -9.67 -5.06 7.85
N PHE A 341 -8.44 -5.49 7.64
CA PHE A 341 -8.15 -6.91 7.52
C PHE A 341 -8.30 -7.68 8.85
N SER A 342 -8.56 -6.99 9.95
CA SER A 342 -8.92 -7.63 11.23
C SER A 342 -10.42 -7.92 11.38
N GLY A 343 -11.26 -7.32 10.55
CA GLY A 343 -12.72 -7.48 10.58
C GLY A 343 -13.47 -6.20 10.27
N LEU A 344 -14.79 -6.25 10.43
CA LEU A 344 -15.71 -5.12 10.36
C LEU A 344 -16.34 -4.92 11.75
N TYR A 345 -16.10 -3.76 12.35
CA TYR A 345 -16.53 -3.45 13.71
C TYR A 345 -17.46 -2.25 13.76
N VAL A 346 -18.42 -2.31 14.66
CA VAL A 346 -19.24 -1.17 15.08
C VAL A 346 -18.67 -0.65 16.39
N TRP A 347 -18.34 0.63 16.44
CA TRP A 347 -17.75 1.28 17.60
C TRP A 347 -18.60 2.45 18.03
N GLN A 348 -19.10 2.42 19.26
CA GLN A 348 -19.75 3.54 19.92
C GLN A 348 -18.69 4.32 20.71
N ARG A 349 -18.31 5.49 20.22
CA ARG A 349 -17.18 6.24 20.79
C ARG A 349 -17.49 6.79 22.18
N SER A 350 -18.72 7.23 22.43
CA SER A 350 -19.14 7.80 23.73
C SER A 350 -19.04 6.80 24.88
N SER A 351 -19.40 5.54 24.65
CA SER A 351 -19.39 4.48 25.66
C SER A 351 -18.14 3.60 25.60
N GLY A 352 -17.38 3.64 24.49
CA GLY A 352 -16.26 2.76 24.23
C GLY A 352 -16.65 1.33 23.81
N ILE A 353 -17.94 1.07 23.58
CA ILE A 353 -18.43 -0.27 23.19
C ILE A 353 -18.00 -0.58 21.77
N ILE A 354 -17.41 -1.75 21.58
CA ILE A 354 -16.99 -2.28 20.27
C ILE A 354 -17.64 -3.63 20.07
N SER A 355 -18.30 -3.82 18.91
CA SER A 355 -18.93 -5.08 18.51
C SER A 355 -18.53 -5.46 17.10
N ASP A 356 -18.37 -6.74 16.84
CA ASP A 356 -18.24 -7.27 15.47
C ASP A 356 -19.55 -7.04 14.71
N TYR A 357 -19.47 -6.54 13.48
CA TYR A 357 -20.61 -6.17 12.65
C TYR A 357 -21.52 -7.36 12.29
N TYR A 358 -20.96 -8.55 12.18
CA TYR A 358 -21.70 -9.75 11.75
C TYR A 358 -22.24 -10.56 12.92
N THR A 359 -21.50 -10.63 14.02
CA THR A 359 -21.87 -11.46 15.19
C THR A 359 -22.48 -10.65 16.33
N PHE A 360 -22.36 -9.34 16.34
CA PHE A 360 -22.75 -8.43 17.42
C PHE A 360 -22.07 -8.71 18.77
N GLN A 361 -21.05 -9.53 18.77
CA GLN A 361 -20.26 -9.84 19.95
C GLN A 361 -19.03 -8.93 20.06
N GLY A 362 -18.45 -8.86 21.25
CA GLY A 362 -17.18 -8.14 21.45
C GLY A 362 -16.08 -8.70 20.55
N PRO A 363 -15.01 -7.90 20.26
CA PRO A 363 -13.92 -8.31 19.39
C PRO A 363 -13.27 -9.59 19.93
N GLN A 364 -13.30 -10.66 19.15
CA GLN A 364 -12.62 -11.90 19.51
C GLN A 364 -11.16 -11.83 19.05
N LYS A 365 -10.23 -12.18 19.95
CA LYS A 365 -8.83 -12.40 19.56
C LYS A 365 -8.77 -13.68 18.74
N THR A 366 -8.46 -13.54 17.45
CA THR A 366 -8.14 -14.69 16.61
C THR A 366 -6.77 -15.24 17.04
N GLU A 367 -6.74 -16.33 17.78
CA GLU A 367 -5.50 -16.97 18.19
C GLU A 367 -4.67 -17.33 16.94
N GLY A 368 -3.44 -16.85 16.87
CA GLY A 368 -2.44 -17.22 15.88
C GLY A 368 -2.50 -16.55 14.51
N SER A 369 -3.51 -15.72 14.20
CA SER A 369 -3.59 -15.00 12.91
C SER A 369 -3.60 -13.48 13.11
N PRO A 370 -2.72 -12.73 12.43
CA PRO A 370 -2.79 -11.26 12.40
C PRO A 370 -3.97 -10.74 11.54
N LEU A 371 -4.69 -11.63 10.87
CA LEU A 371 -5.85 -11.34 10.03
C LEU A 371 -7.10 -11.93 10.67
N GLY A 372 -8.21 -11.18 10.62
CA GLY A 372 -9.51 -11.65 11.09
C GLY A 372 -10.15 -12.70 10.18
N THR A 373 -11.32 -13.19 10.56
CA THR A 373 -12.14 -14.12 9.74
C THR A 373 -12.72 -13.45 8.50
N HIS A 374 -12.95 -12.14 8.57
CA HIS A 374 -13.43 -11.30 7.49
C HIS A 374 -12.37 -10.23 7.15
N ILE A 375 -11.76 -10.35 5.97
CA ILE A 375 -10.73 -9.43 5.48
C ILE A 375 -11.42 -8.32 4.71
N VAL A 376 -11.80 -7.24 5.38
CA VAL A 376 -12.63 -6.18 4.80
C VAL A 376 -11.80 -5.26 3.90
N ALA A 377 -12.16 -5.18 2.61
CA ALA A 377 -11.53 -4.33 1.60
C ALA A 377 -12.29 -3.03 1.36
N GLY A 378 -13.57 -2.97 1.71
CA GLY A 378 -14.42 -1.83 1.44
C GLY A 378 -15.83 -2.00 1.97
N TYR A 379 -16.69 -1.02 1.66
CA TYR A 379 -18.09 -1.00 2.08
C TYR A 379 -18.96 -0.30 1.05
N SER A 380 -20.13 -0.84 0.80
CA SER A 380 -21.09 -0.27 -0.14
C SER A 380 -22.48 -0.12 0.49
N PRO A 381 -23.01 1.12 0.57
CA PRO A 381 -24.36 1.37 1.06
C PRO A 381 -25.41 1.62 -0.04
N HIS A 382 -25.06 1.60 -1.33
CA HIS A 382 -25.87 2.22 -2.39
C HIS A 382 -26.60 1.26 -3.33
N PHE A 383 -26.58 -0.05 -3.05
CA PHE A 383 -27.28 -1.03 -3.88
C PHE A 383 -28.60 -1.50 -3.29
N ILE A 384 -29.50 -1.99 -4.15
CA ILE A 384 -30.84 -2.50 -3.76
C ILE A 384 -30.72 -3.68 -2.80
N GLY A 385 -29.67 -4.48 -2.89
CA GLY A 385 -29.37 -5.58 -1.94
C GLY A 385 -29.00 -5.15 -0.52
N GLY A 386 -28.99 -3.84 -0.25
CA GLY A 386 -28.67 -3.28 1.05
C GLY A 386 -27.19 -2.96 1.27
N LYS A 387 -26.88 -2.62 2.52
CA LYS A 387 -25.53 -2.26 2.96
C LYS A 387 -24.69 -3.51 3.20
N PHE A 388 -23.47 -3.58 2.69
CA PHE A 388 -22.60 -4.73 2.91
C PHE A 388 -21.11 -4.37 2.92
N GLY A 389 -20.33 -5.16 3.66
CA GLY A 389 -18.88 -5.14 3.59
C GLY A 389 -18.38 -5.92 2.38
N VAL A 390 -17.32 -5.42 1.75
CA VAL A 390 -16.62 -6.10 0.66
C VAL A 390 -15.45 -6.87 1.24
N ASP A 391 -15.45 -8.18 1.10
CA ASP A 391 -14.34 -9.03 1.53
C ASP A 391 -13.20 -8.98 0.51
N TYR A 392 -11.95 -8.89 0.98
CA TYR A 392 -10.78 -8.80 0.09
C TYR A 392 -10.61 -10.06 -0.78
N ASN A 393 -10.87 -11.25 -0.24
CA ASN A 393 -10.70 -12.51 -0.94
C ASN A 393 -11.97 -12.97 -1.66
N LYS A 394 -13.13 -12.88 -0.99
CA LYS A 394 -14.42 -13.34 -1.51
C LYS A 394 -15.14 -12.30 -2.35
N GLY A 395 -14.80 -11.03 -2.16
CA GLY A 395 -15.41 -9.89 -2.85
C GLY A 395 -16.79 -9.51 -2.33
N ALA A 396 -17.67 -9.08 -3.24
CA ALA A 396 -19.04 -8.65 -2.97
C ALA A 396 -20.02 -9.58 -3.68
N LEU A 397 -20.52 -10.60 -2.99
CA LEU A 397 -21.38 -11.65 -3.56
C LEU A 397 -22.76 -11.14 -4.02
N LEU A 398 -23.21 -10.02 -3.46
CA LEU A 398 -24.54 -9.44 -3.76
C LEU A 398 -24.57 -8.58 -5.01
N ILE A 399 -23.41 -8.30 -5.62
CA ILE A 399 -23.29 -7.49 -6.82
C ILE A 399 -22.80 -8.37 -7.98
N PRO A 400 -23.53 -8.46 -9.10
CA PRO A 400 -23.03 -9.16 -10.26
C PRO A 400 -21.76 -8.47 -10.79
N MET A 401 -20.73 -9.26 -11.08
CA MET A 401 -19.50 -8.76 -11.69
C MET A 401 -19.48 -9.16 -13.17
N PRO A 402 -19.41 -8.19 -14.11
CA PRO A 402 -19.26 -8.50 -15.53
C PRO A 402 -18.00 -9.29 -15.82
N ARG A 403 -18.06 -10.18 -16.81
CA ARG A 403 -16.92 -11.06 -17.15
C ARG A 403 -15.67 -10.29 -17.59
N GLU A 404 -15.85 -9.13 -18.19
CA GLU A 404 -14.78 -8.22 -18.64
C GLU A 404 -13.91 -7.74 -17.45
N MET A 405 -14.50 -7.63 -16.28
CA MET A 405 -13.78 -7.21 -15.06
C MET A 405 -12.74 -8.23 -14.60
N ALA A 406 -12.96 -9.52 -14.88
CA ALA A 406 -12.07 -10.60 -14.46
C ALA A 406 -10.64 -10.47 -15.03
N ILE A 407 -10.52 -9.85 -16.20
CA ILE A 407 -9.26 -9.74 -16.96
C ILE A 407 -8.66 -8.33 -16.96
N LEU A 408 -9.24 -7.41 -16.20
CA LEU A 408 -8.66 -6.07 -16.03
C LEU A 408 -7.18 -6.15 -15.72
N PRO A 409 -6.36 -5.23 -16.22
CA PRO A 409 -4.91 -5.36 -16.08
C PRO A 409 -4.43 -5.21 -14.63
N MET A 410 -3.19 -5.60 -14.42
CA MET A 410 -2.42 -5.42 -13.20
C MET A 410 -1.17 -4.62 -13.52
N SER A 411 -0.81 -3.64 -12.69
CA SER A 411 0.38 -2.84 -12.94
C SER A 411 1.65 -3.68 -12.87
N LEU A 412 2.63 -3.36 -13.72
CA LEU A 412 3.94 -4.01 -13.69
C LEU A 412 4.59 -3.88 -12.30
N ARG A 413 4.39 -2.75 -11.62
CA ARG A 413 4.90 -2.54 -10.26
C ARG A 413 4.27 -3.51 -9.26
N GLN A 414 2.95 -3.76 -9.34
CA GLN A 414 2.29 -4.75 -8.47
C GLN A 414 2.78 -6.17 -8.77
N ILE A 415 2.99 -6.51 -10.04
CA ILE A 415 3.59 -7.80 -10.44
C ILE A 415 5.01 -7.92 -9.87
N ALA A 416 5.80 -6.85 -9.93
CA ALA A 416 7.14 -6.83 -9.35
C ALA A 416 7.10 -7.05 -7.83
N ILE A 417 6.10 -6.51 -7.09
CA ILE A 417 5.90 -6.80 -5.67
C ILE A 417 5.61 -8.28 -5.46
N GLU A 418 4.64 -8.85 -6.21
CA GLU A 418 4.26 -10.25 -6.08
C GLU A 418 5.43 -11.20 -6.40
N LEU A 419 6.23 -10.85 -7.42
CA LEU A 419 7.43 -11.58 -7.80
C LEU A 419 8.54 -11.44 -6.74
N HIS A 420 8.83 -10.22 -6.28
CA HIS A 420 9.86 -9.91 -5.28
C HIS A 420 9.57 -10.57 -3.94
N THR A 421 8.30 -10.71 -3.59
CA THR A 421 7.85 -11.31 -2.34
C THR A 421 7.55 -12.81 -2.44
N GLY A 422 7.70 -13.42 -3.62
CA GLY A 422 7.47 -14.85 -3.86
C GLY A 422 6.01 -15.26 -3.97
N ARG A 423 5.05 -14.32 -3.83
CA ARG A 423 3.61 -14.62 -3.89
C ARG A 423 3.12 -14.99 -5.28
N LEU A 424 3.87 -14.60 -6.33
CA LEU A 424 3.52 -14.97 -7.70
C LEU A 424 3.57 -16.50 -7.92
N TYR A 425 4.32 -17.23 -7.09
CA TYR A 425 4.41 -18.70 -7.14
C TYR A 425 3.24 -19.35 -6.41
N THR A 426 2.03 -19.15 -6.92
CA THR A 426 0.77 -19.60 -6.29
C THR A 426 0.70 -21.11 -6.12
N PHE A 427 1.43 -21.90 -6.92
CA PHE A 427 1.53 -23.36 -6.81
C PHE A 427 2.21 -23.83 -5.52
N LEU A 428 2.98 -22.97 -4.85
CA LEU A 428 3.60 -23.26 -3.56
C LEU A 428 2.63 -23.08 -2.38
N GLY A 429 1.48 -22.42 -2.61
CA GLY A 429 0.53 -22.11 -1.54
C GLY A 429 1.21 -21.40 -0.36
N SER A 430 0.95 -21.86 0.87
CA SER A 430 1.61 -21.34 2.10
C SER A 430 3.13 -21.58 2.12
N GLY A 431 3.63 -22.54 1.36
CA GLY A 431 5.06 -22.80 1.19
C GLY A 431 5.84 -21.69 0.53
N SER A 432 5.17 -20.70 -0.12
CA SER A 432 5.81 -19.52 -0.69
C SER A 432 6.59 -18.71 0.35
N VAL A 433 6.17 -18.73 1.61
CA VAL A 433 6.89 -18.10 2.73
C VAL A 433 8.23 -18.79 2.99
N LEU A 434 8.21 -20.14 3.02
CA LEU A 434 9.43 -20.95 3.19
C LEU A 434 10.38 -20.81 2.00
N TYR A 435 9.85 -20.72 0.80
CA TYR A 435 10.64 -20.53 -0.42
C TYR A 435 11.54 -19.29 -0.32
N ILE A 436 10.98 -18.14 0.05
CA ILE A 436 11.75 -16.90 0.20
C ILE A 436 12.78 -17.02 1.33
N PHE A 437 12.41 -17.68 2.42
CA PHE A 437 13.31 -17.93 3.55
C PHE A 437 14.53 -18.78 3.12
N ILE A 438 14.29 -19.87 2.42
CA ILE A 438 15.34 -20.80 1.93
C ILE A 438 16.26 -20.09 0.93
N ILE A 439 15.69 -19.32 0.00
CA ILE A 439 16.51 -18.55 -0.96
C ILE A 439 17.38 -17.51 -0.23
N GLY A 440 16.83 -16.80 0.75
CA GLY A 440 17.61 -15.87 1.58
C GLY A 440 18.77 -16.55 2.27
N LEU A 441 18.56 -17.72 2.88
CA LEU A 441 19.64 -18.53 3.46
C LEU A 441 20.66 -18.96 2.39
N GLY A 442 20.20 -19.38 1.21
CA GLY A 442 21.09 -19.74 0.09
C GLY A 442 21.98 -18.60 -0.35
N ILE A 443 21.43 -17.38 -0.46
CA ILE A 443 22.21 -16.17 -0.79
C ILE A 443 23.26 -15.90 0.28
N LEU A 444 22.91 -15.93 1.57
CA LEU A 444 23.84 -15.71 2.68
C LEU A 444 24.93 -16.81 2.70
N TRP A 445 24.57 -18.06 2.42
CA TRP A 445 25.51 -19.16 2.28
C TRP A 445 26.50 -18.93 1.12
N CYS A 446 26.01 -18.53 -0.06
CA CYS A 446 26.86 -18.21 -1.22
C CYS A 446 27.83 -17.06 -0.90
N LEU A 447 27.37 -16.02 -0.22
CA LEU A 447 28.22 -14.89 0.20
C LEU A 447 29.29 -15.35 1.22
N TRP A 448 28.93 -16.21 2.16
CA TRP A 448 29.85 -16.74 3.16
C TRP A 448 30.93 -17.68 2.55
N THR A 449 30.53 -18.59 1.66
CA THR A 449 31.44 -19.50 0.97
C THR A 449 32.36 -18.75 0.03
N GLY A 450 31.84 -17.73 -0.71
CA GLY A 450 32.65 -16.84 -1.53
C GLY A 450 33.76 -16.15 -0.74
N LYS A 451 33.48 -15.70 0.51
CA LYS A 451 34.50 -15.13 1.40
C LYS A 451 35.60 -16.14 1.80
N LYS A 452 35.27 -17.43 1.97
CA LYS A 452 36.25 -18.47 2.33
C LYS A 452 37.20 -18.80 1.17
N ILE A 453 36.70 -18.88 -0.05
CA ILE A 453 37.52 -19.14 -1.25
C ILE A 453 38.51 -18.00 -1.48
N MET A 454 38.19 -16.79 -1.07
CA MET A 454 39.02 -15.61 -1.22
C MET A 454 40.17 -15.52 -0.22
N LYS A 455 40.20 -16.36 0.83
CA LYS A 455 41.30 -16.40 1.84
C LYS A 455 42.41 -17.40 1.47
N LYS A 456 42.20 -18.23 0.45
CA LYS A 456 43.18 -19.10 -0.17
C LYS A 456 43.72 -18.45 -1.45
#